data_41afac96a8f43df5809df5f077aff8a1
#
_entry.id   41afac96a8f43df5809df5f077aff8a1
#
_cell.length_a   1.000
_cell.length_b   1.000
_cell.length_c   1.000
_cell.angle_alpha   90.00
_cell.angle_beta   90.00
_cell.angle_gamma   90.00
#
_symmetry.space_group_name_H-M   'P 1'
#
loop_
_entity.id
_entity.type
_entity.pdbx_description
1 polymer ?
#
loop_
_entity_poly.entity_id
_entity_poly.type
_entity_poly.pdbx_seq_one_letter_code
_entity_poly.pdbx_strand_id
1 'polypeptide(L)'
;MLVDALLAERLLAGSADEIVEKGLYRRFYMHRTSHWLGRDVHDVGNYAVGGAPRPLEPGMVLTVEPGLYVAPDADDVPAPFRGIGIRIEDDVLVTETGHEVLSAAAPKQVAEIEALRA
;
A
#
# COMPACT_ATOMS: atom_id res chain seq x y z
N MET A 1 -5.18 -9.31 2.79
CA MET A 1 -5.20 -7.98 3.48
C MET A 1 -5.92 -6.90 2.68
N LEU A 2 -5.40 -6.31 1.58
CA LEU A 2 -6.16 -5.30 0.79
C LEU A 2 -7.40 -5.91 0.12
N VAL A 3 -7.30 -7.09 -0.46
CA VAL A 3 -8.46 -7.80 -1.06
C VAL A 3 -9.53 -8.11 -0.01
N ASP A 4 -9.13 -8.50 1.20
CA ASP A 4 -10.08 -8.79 2.28
C ASP A 4 -10.82 -7.52 2.72
N ALA A 5 -10.13 -6.37 2.76
CA ALA A 5 -10.76 -5.08 3.01
C ALA A 5 -11.77 -4.71 1.92
N LEU A 6 -11.42 -4.89 0.64
CA LEU A 6 -12.33 -4.64 -0.49
C LEU A 6 -13.58 -5.55 -0.44
N LEU A 7 -13.41 -6.79 0.00
CA LEU A 7 -14.53 -7.72 0.20
C LEU A 7 -15.41 -7.33 1.39
N ALA A 8 -14.78 -6.93 2.52
CA ALA A 8 -15.50 -6.49 3.72
C ALA A 8 -16.36 -5.25 3.46
N GLU A 9 -15.84 -4.30 2.69
CA GLU A 9 -16.55 -3.08 2.28
C GLU A 9 -17.48 -3.28 1.07
N ARG A 10 -17.59 -4.52 0.58
CA ARG A 10 -18.43 -4.89 -0.58
C ARG A 10 -18.09 -4.11 -1.87
N LEU A 11 -16.83 -3.68 -1.99
CA LEU A 11 -16.30 -3.06 -3.20
C LEU A 11 -15.93 -4.10 -4.27
N LEU A 12 -15.69 -5.34 -3.85
CA LEU A 12 -15.55 -6.51 -4.71
C LEU A 12 -16.40 -7.66 -4.16
N ALA A 13 -16.72 -8.62 -5.04
CA ALA A 13 -17.43 -9.83 -4.71
C ALA A 13 -16.71 -11.05 -5.28
N GLY A 14 -16.84 -12.21 -4.64
CA GLY A 14 -16.19 -13.46 -5.02
C GLY A 14 -15.22 -13.98 -3.96
N SER A 15 -14.35 -14.90 -4.31
CA SER A 15 -13.29 -15.37 -3.43
C SER A 15 -12.03 -14.49 -3.54
N ALA A 16 -11.26 -14.40 -2.46
CA ALA A 16 -10.00 -13.65 -2.45
C ALA A 16 -9.01 -14.20 -3.50
N ASP A 17 -8.95 -15.52 -3.65
CA ASP A 17 -8.07 -16.18 -4.62
C ASP A 17 -8.44 -15.81 -6.06
N GLU A 18 -9.72 -15.86 -6.41
CA GLU A 18 -10.21 -15.47 -7.73
C GLU A 18 -9.92 -13.99 -8.04
N ILE A 19 -10.12 -13.12 -7.06
CA ILE A 19 -9.85 -11.68 -7.19
C ILE A 19 -8.37 -11.43 -7.45
N VAL A 20 -7.48 -12.14 -6.75
CA VAL A 20 -6.03 -12.04 -6.94
C VAL A 20 -5.61 -12.61 -8.28
N GLU A 21 -6.07 -13.82 -8.64
CA GLU A 21 -5.73 -14.49 -9.89
C GLU A 21 -6.14 -13.66 -11.12
N LYS A 22 -7.36 -13.13 -11.11
CA LYS A 22 -7.90 -12.30 -12.19
C LYS A 22 -7.46 -10.84 -12.13
N GLY A 23 -6.78 -10.41 -11.05
CA GLY A 23 -6.32 -9.05 -10.87
C GLY A 23 -7.44 -8.02 -10.72
N LEU A 24 -8.62 -8.42 -10.23
CA LEU A 24 -9.81 -7.55 -10.12
C LEU A 24 -9.59 -6.39 -9.13
N TYR A 25 -8.71 -6.56 -8.16
CA TYR A 25 -8.34 -5.53 -7.18
C TYR A 25 -7.63 -4.32 -7.82
N ARG A 26 -7.05 -4.47 -9.04
CA ARG A 26 -6.22 -3.43 -9.67
C ARG A 26 -6.98 -2.15 -9.99
N ARG A 27 -8.30 -2.20 -10.11
CA ARG A 27 -9.12 -1.00 -10.29
C ARG A 27 -9.12 -0.08 -9.07
N PHE A 28 -8.83 -0.64 -7.88
CA PHE A 28 -8.75 0.08 -6.60
C PHE A 28 -7.32 0.25 -6.10
N TYR A 29 -6.37 -0.49 -6.68
CA TYR A 29 -4.98 -0.53 -6.28
C TYR A 29 -4.10 -0.67 -7.52
N MET A 30 -3.68 0.46 -8.10
CA MET A 30 -3.03 0.52 -9.40
C MET A 30 -1.52 0.74 -9.33
N HIS A 31 -0.94 0.90 -8.16
CA HIS A 31 0.49 1.12 -7.99
C HIS A 31 1.15 -0.02 -7.18
N ARG A 32 2.47 0.01 -7.07
CA ARG A 32 3.21 -0.95 -6.26
C ARG A 32 3.08 -0.61 -4.78
N THR A 33 3.24 -1.61 -3.91
CA THR A 33 3.19 -1.45 -2.44
C THR A 33 4.45 -0.82 -1.88
N SER A 34 5.55 -0.82 -2.65
CA SER A 34 6.89 -0.49 -2.15
C SER A 34 7.81 -0.07 -3.28
N HIS A 35 8.75 0.81 -2.96
CA HIS A 35 9.92 1.14 -3.78
C HIS A 35 11.14 1.38 -2.89
N TRP A 36 12.34 1.34 -3.50
CA TRP A 36 13.56 1.74 -2.79
C TRP A 36 13.50 3.22 -2.45
N LEU A 37 13.92 3.53 -1.24
CA LEU A 37 14.11 4.88 -0.72
C LEU A 37 15.59 5.04 -0.38
N GLY A 38 16.23 6.08 -0.89
CA GLY A 38 17.64 6.34 -0.66
C GLY A 38 17.98 7.79 -0.91
N ARG A 39 18.93 8.06 -1.79
CA ARG A 39 19.28 9.42 -2.18
C ARG A 39 18.11 10.13 -2.87
N ASP A 40 17.36 9.39 -3.67
CA ASP A 40 16.14 9.83 -4.32
C ASP A 40 14.92 9.15 -3.69
N VAL A 41 13.76 9.81 -3.75
CA VAL A 41 12.48 9.27 -3.24
C VAL A 41 12.16 7.93 -3.92
N HIS A 42 12.27 7.89 -5.24
CA HIS A 42 12.20 6.66 -6.03
C HIS A 42 13.63 6.28 -6.43
N ASP A 43 14.36 5.71 -5.48
CA ASP A 43 15.78 5.43 -5.70
C ASP A 43 15.99 4.27 -6.67
N VAL A 44 17.12 4.30 -7.34
CA VAL A 44 17.53 3.24 -8.26
C VAL A 44 17.91 1.99 -7.48
N GLY A 45 17.64 0.84 -8.07
CA GLY A 45 18.02 -0.43 -7.46
C GLY A 45 17.41 -1.63 -8.19
N ASN A 46 17.99 -2.79 -7.94
CA ASN A 46 17.50 -4.02 -8.55
C ASN A 46 16.47 -4.68 -7.62
N TYR A 47 15.26 -4.87 -8.10
CA TYR A 47 14.20 -5.64 -7.42
C TYR A 47 14.31 -7.14 -7.66
N ALA A 48 15.18 -7.54 -8.60
CA ALA A 48 15.42 -8.94 -8.94
C ALA A 48 16.91 -9.20 -9.14
N VAL A 49 17.35 -10.41 -8.81
CA VAL A 49 18.71 -10.91 -9.04
C VAL A 49 18.58 -12.27 -9.70
N GLY A 50 19.24 -12.45 -10.84
CA GLY A 50 19.19 -13.73 -11.59
C GLY A 50 17.77 -14.14 -12.04
N GLY A 51 16.86 -13.18 -12.25
CA GLY A 51 15.48 -13.43 -12.65
C GLY A 51 14.52 -13.79 -11.50
N ALA A 52 15.00 -13.85 -10.26
CA ALA A 52 14.20 -14.06 -9.05
C ALA A 52 14.05 -12.74 -8.24
N PRO A 53 12.98 -12.58 -7.46
CA PRO A 53 12.85 -11.45 -6.54
C PRO A 53 14.07 -11.38 -5.61
N ARG A 54 14.62 -10.17 -5.44
CA ARG A 54 15.76 -9.96 -4.54
C ARG A 54 15.30 -10.10 -3.09
N PRO A 55 15.97 -10.93 -2.27
CA PRO A 55 15.76 -10.95 -0.83
C PRO A 55 16.05 -9.57 -0.21
N LEU A 56 15.31 -9.22 0.83
CA LEU A 56 15.62 -8.04 1.64
C LEU A 56 16.84 -8.34 2.52
N GLU A 57 17.76 -7.39 2.57
CA GLU A 57 19.00 -7.49 3.33
C GLU A 57 19.11 -6.31 4.32
N PRO A 58 19.77 -6.49 5.47
CA PRO A 58 20.00 -5.40 6.42
C PRO A 58 20.65 -4.19 5.78
N GLY A 59 20.16 -3.00 6.14
CA GLY A 59 20.58 -1.72 5.58
C GLY A 59 19.77 -1.25 4.37
N MET A 60 18.88 -2.07 3.82
CA MET A 60 17.95 -1.64 2.78
C MET A 60 16.86 -0.77 3.39
N VAL A 61 16.51 0.32 2.69
CA VAL A 61 15.39 1.20 3.03
C VAL A 61 14.39 1.19 1.88
N LEU A 62 13.13 1.00 2.24
CA LEU A 62 12.02 0.94 1.28
C LEU A 62 10.74 1.52 1.89
N THR A 63 9.84 1.98 1.02
CA THR A 63 8.50 2.36 1.44
C THR A 63 7.62 1.12 1.62
N VAL A 64 6.62 1.22 2.50
CA VAL A 64 5.48 0.31 2.56
C VAL A 64 4.23 1.18 2.48
N GLU A 65 3.59 1.22 1.31
CA GLU A 65 2.61 2.24 0.96
C GLU A 65 1.31 1.65 0.35
N PRO A 66 0.62 0.76 1.06
CA PRO A 66 -0.68 0.28 0.60
C PRO A 66 -1.67 1.44 0.47
N GLY A 67 -2.45 1.44 -0.62
CA GLY A 67 -3.48 2.44 -0.86
C GLY A 67 -4.68 1.86 -1.58
N LEU A 68 -5.85 2.43 -1.34
CA LEU A 68 -7.08 2.11 -2.05
C LEU A 68 -7.69 3.40 -2.63
N TYR A 69 -8.14 3.32 -3.86
CA TYR A 69 -8.64 4.48 -4.60
C TYR A 69 -9.93 4.10 -5.34
N VAL A 70 -10.96 4.88 -5.15
CA VAL A 70 -12.24 4.72 -5.85
C VAL A 70 -12.42 5.90 -6.78
N ALA A 71 -12.54 5.62 -8.07
CA ALA A 71 -12.77 6.67 -9.06
C ALA A 71 -14.10 7.39 -8.79
N PRO A 72 -14.18 8.71 -9.01
CA PRO A 72 -15.40 9.48 -8.74
C PRO A 72 -16.57 9.07 -9.64
N ASP A 73 -16.29 8.50 -10.79
CA ASP A 73 -17.24 8.02 -11.81
C ASP A 73 -17.52 6.51 -11.73
N ALA A 74 -17.07 5.83 -10.68
CA ALA A 74 -17.34 4.41 -10.44
C ALA A 74 -18.82 4.21 -10.02
N ASP A 75 -19.72 4.12 -10.97
CA ASP A 75 -21.17 4.04 -10.76
C ASP A 75 -21.64 2.69 -10.18
N ASP A 76 -20.83 1.65 -10.33
CA ASP A 76 -21.01 0.32 -9.75
C ASP A 76 -20.51 0.20 -8.29
N VAL A 77 -19.96 1.28 -7.71
CA VAL A 77 -19.51 1.36 -6.32
C VAL A 77 -20.48 2.23 -5.51
N PRO A 78 -20.75 1.89 -4.22
CA PRO A 78 -21.60 2.73 -3.38
C PRO A 78 -21.13 4.19 -3.33
N ALA A 79 -22.06 5.12 -3.51
CA ALA A 79 -21.77 6.55 -3.64
C ALA A 79 -20.87 7.14 -2.52
N PRO A 80 -20.96 6.71 -1.24
CA PRO A 80 -20.09 7.23 -0.19
C PRO A 80 -18.60 6.98 -0.39
N PHE A 81 -18.20 5.99 -1.20
CA PHE A 81 -16.79 5.67 -1.47
C PHE A 81 -16.23 6.41 -2.70
N ARG A 82 -17.07 6.94 -3.57
CA ARG A 82 -16.66 7.55 -4.85
C ARG A 82 -15.78 8.77 -4.64
N GLY A 83 -14.66 8.84 -5.35
CA GLY A 83 -13.70 9.92 -5.25
C GLY A 83 -12.81 9.86 -4.02
N ILE A 84 -12.88 8.80 -3.21
CA ILE A 84 -12.03 8.62 -2.04
C ILE A 84 -10.76 7.86 -2.45
N GLY A 85 -9.61 8.41 -2.05
CA GLY A 85 -8.31 7.74 -2.11
C GLY A 85 -7.62 7.84 -0.77
N ILE A 86 -7.14 6.71 -0.24
CA ILE A 86 -6.41 6.65 1.03
C ILE A 86 -5.15 5.82 0.81
N ARG A 87 -4.00 6.39 1.17
CA ARG A 87 -2.70 5.72 1.27
C ARG A 87 -2.18 5.90 2.69
N ILE A 88 -1.64 4.84 3.26
CA ILE A 88 -0.86 4.89 4.50
C ILE A 88 0.52 4.41 4.13
N GLU A 89 1.52 5.23 4.39
CA GLU A 89 2.90 5.01 3.95
C GLU A 89 3.86 5.07 5.11
N ASP A 90 4.74 4.09 5.18
CA ASP A 90 5.86 4.05 6.10
C ASP A 90 7.18 3.86 5.35
N ASP A 91 8.22 4.54 5.83
CA ASP A 91 9.60 4.30 5.48
C ASP A 91 10.18 3.24 6.42
N VAL A 92 10.70 2.16 5.85
CA VAL A 92 11.11 0.99 6.61
C VAL A 92 12.57 0.66 6.32
N LEU A 93 13.38 0.62 7.39
CA LEU A 93 14.73 0.09 7.38
C LEU A 93 14.72 -1.41 7.70
N VAL A 94 15.33 -2.21 6.85
CA VAL A 94 15.58 -3.63 7.12
C VAL A 94 16.77 -3.75 8.08
N THR A 95 16.59 -4.50 9.17
CA THR A 95 17.64 -4.73 10.19
C THR A 95 18.07 -6.21 10.21
N GLU A 96 19.13 -6.55 10.95
CA GLU A 96 19.59 -7.93 11.10
C GLU A 96 18.53 -8.87 11.69
N THR A 97 17.61 -8.37 12.51
CA THR A 97 16.62 -9.18 13.23
C THR A 97 15.18 -8.87 12.86
N GLY A 98 14.95 -7.98 11.88
CA GLY A 98 13.59 -7.59 11.49
C GLY A 98 13.58 -6.26 10.74
N HIS A 99 12.87 -5.27 11.27
CA HIS A 99 12.75 -3.96 10.64
C HIS A 99 12.58 -2.83 11.67
N GLU A 100 12.84 -1.61 11.22
CA GLU A 100 12.57 -0.38 11.95
C GLU A 100 11.72 0.53 11.07
N VAL A 101 10.65 1.09 11.64
CA VAL A 101 9.78 2.06 10.94
C VAL A 101 10.32 3.46 11.22
N LEU A 102 11.02 4.04 10.23
CA LEU A 102 11.64 5.37 10.35
C LEU A 102 10.62 6.49 10.49
N SER A 103 9.46 6.33 9.87
CA SER A 103 8.33 7.27 9.89
C SER A 103 7.34 7.02 11.04
N ALA A 104 7.72 6.25 12.07
CA ALA A 104 6.81 5.88 13.17
C ALA A 104 6.17 7.07 13.90
N ALA A 105 6.83 8.22 13.93
CA ALA A 105 6.31 9.44 14.54
C ALA A 105 5.20 10.14 13.73
N ALA A 106 5.01 9.78 12.46
CA ALA A 106 3.96 10.34 11.63
C ALA A 106 2.60 9.74 12.05
N PRO A 107 1.60 10.56 12.41
CA PRO A 107 0.30 10.07 12.83
C PRO A 107 -0.45 9.38 11.67
N LYS A 108 -1.07 8.24 11.97
CA LYS A 108 -1.79 7.41 11.00
C LYS A 108 -3.20 7.04 11.45
N GLN A 109 -3.46 7.17 12.75
CA GLN A 109 -4.78 6.89 13.29
C GLN A 109 -5.74 8.04 12.99
N VAL A 110 -7.00 7.72 12.67
CA VAL A 110 -8.03 8.72 12.33
C VAL A 110 -8.12 9.81 13.38
N ALA A 111 -8.21 9.45 14.67
CA ALA A 111 -8.32 10.41 15.76
C ALA A 111 -7.09 11.34 15.88
N GLU A 112 -5.88 10.85 15.61
CA GLU A 112 -4.65 11.65 15.62
C GLU A 112 -4.65 12.67 14.48
N ILE A 113 -5.06 12.22 13.27
CA ILE A 113 -5.12 13.08 12.08
C ILE A 113 -6.20 14.15 12.26
N GLU A 114 -7.36 13.79 12.79
CA GLU A 114 -8.45 14.73 13.08
C GLU A 114 -8.01 15.80 14.11
N ALA A 115 -7.29 15.37 15.17
CA ALA A 115 -6.77 16.29 16.19
C ALA A 115 -5.77 17.32 15.64
N LEU A 116 -5.02 16.98 14.59
CA LEU A 116 -4.08 17.91 13.92
C LEU A 116 -4.80 18.99 13.08
N ARG A 117 -6.08 18.81 12.78
CA ARG A 117 -6.87 19.70 11.93
C ARG A 117 -7.90 20.53 12.73
N ALA A 118 -7.98 20.28 14.03
CA ALA A 118 -8.82 21.04 14.94
C ALA A 118 -8.13 22.32 15.41
#